data_42624f48758a3dc6a386bd1a8a940dff
#
_entry.id   42624f48758a3dc6a386bd1a8a940dff
#
_cell.length_a   1.000
_cell.length_b   1.000
_cell.length_c   1.000
_cell.angle_alpha   90.00
_cell.angle_beta   90.00
_cell.angle_gamma   90.00
#
_symmetry.space_group_name_H-M   'P 1'
#
loop_
_entity.id
_entity.type
_entity.pdbx_description
1 polymer ?
#
loop_
_entity_poly.entity_id
_entity_poly.type
_entity_poly.pdbx_seq_one_letter_code
_entity_poly.pdbx_strand_id
1 'polypeptide(L)'
;FNMKAIDTIQFNKKGLVPYFANSKANTGNSIYRENTRHFGPNNTDVSVRLLSMTTLQDLVRDKLGREACIDFLKIDAQGAELDILRGGKTLLPSISILLLEMSLVNYNVHGAKFADIFKFLDKNGFSLVHIVDLQRKRGVMIAVDALFVNKKSPLIGKINELVY
;
A
#
# COMPACT_ATOMS: atom_id res chain seq x y z
N PHE A 1 -7.95 21.22 4.24
CA PHE A 1 -7.49 19.89 3.82
C PHE A 1 -8.18 19.52 2.50
N ASN A 2 -7.45 19.54 1.39
CA ASN A 2 -7.95 19.00 0.13
C ASN A 2 -7.59 17.51 0.07
N MET A 3 -8.48 16.63 0.53
CA MET A 3 -8.38 15.20 0.27
C MET A 3 -8.84 14.91 -1.16
N LYS A 4 -7.94 14.38 -1.99
CA LYS A 4 -8.29 13.81 -3.30
C LYS A 4 -8.22 12.29 -3.17
N ALA A 5 -9.38 11.64 -3.20
CA ALA A 5 -9.43 10.20 -3.43
C ALA A 5 -9.18 9.92 -4.92
N ILE A 6 -8.36 8.95 -5.24
CA ILE A 6 -8.01 8.60 -6.62
C ILE A 6 -8.32 7.11 -6.80
N ASP A 7 -9.42 6.81 -7.47
CA ASP A 7 -9.82 5.46 -7.84
C ASP A 7 -9.11 5.04 -9.13
N THR A 8 -7.90 4.53 -8.99
CA THR A 8 -7.15 4.01 -10.13
C THR A 8 -6.22 2.90 -9.64
N ILE A 9 -6.15 1.81 -10.39
CA ILE A 9 -5.21 0.73 -10.09
C ILE A 9 -3.81 1.19 -10.44
N GLN A 10 -2.94 1.14 -9.44
CA GLN A 10 -1.56 1.57 -9.54
C GLN A 10 -0.64 0.36 -9.49
N PHE A 11 0.45 0.41 -10.25
CA PHE A 11 1.42 -0.67 -10.28
C PHE A 11 2.83 -0.15 -10.60
N ASN A 12 3.80 -1.06 -10.72
CA ASN A 12 5.17 -0.70 -11.09
C ASN A 12 5.36 -0.41 -12.58
N LYS A 13 4.36 -0.71 -13.43
CA LYS A 13 4.37 -0.49 -14.88
C LYS A 13 2.96 -0.26 -15.43
N LYS A 14 2.87 0.33 -16.62
CA LYS A 14 1.62 0.49 -17.35
C LYS A 14 1.22 -0.81 -18.06
N GLY A 15 -0.07 -1.02 -18.25
CA GLY A 15 -0.60 -2.13 -19.03
C GLY A 15 -1.97 -2.61 -18.57
N LEU A 16 -2.43 -3.70 -19.16
CA LEU A 16 -3.63 -4.41 -18.72
C LEU A 16 -3.24 -5.51 -17.75
N VAL A 17 -3.96 -5.61 -16.65
CA VAL A 17 -3.75 -6.66 -15.65
C VAL A 17 -5.06 -7.29 -15.23
N PRO A 18 -5.01 -8.58 -14.85
CA PRO A 18 -6.14 -9.20 -14.19
C PRO A 18 -6.39 -8.53 -12.83
N TYR A 19 -7.64 -8.20 -12.58
CA TYR A 19 -8.14 -7.70 -11.32
C TYR A 19 -9.14 -8.69 -10.77
N PHE A 20 -8.88 -9.20 -9.59
CA PHE A 20 -9.71 -10.18 -8.89
C PHE A 20 -10.67 -9.42 -7.97
N ALA A 21 -11.95 -9.49 -8.28
CA ALA A 21 -13.00 -8.86 -7.49
C ALA A 21 -13.91 -9.92 -6.88
N ASN A 22 -14.15 -9.84 -5.58
CA ASN A 22 -15.10 -10.69 -4.89
C ASN A 22 -16.51 -10.13 -5.10
N SER A 23 -17.42 -10.92 -5.67
CA SER A 23 -18.80 -10.49 -5.96
C SER A 23 -19.69 -10.37 -4.71
N LYS A 24 -19.30 -11.00 -3.60
CA LYS A 24 -20.06 -11.03 -2.34
C LYS A 24 -19.53 -10.08 -1.28
N ALA A 25 -18.27 -9.67 -1.39
CA ALA A 25 -17.64 -8.74 -0.46
C ALA A 25 -16.97 -7.62 -1.23
N ASN A 26 -17.29 -6.37 -0.93
CA ASN A 26 -16.63 -5.20 -1.52
C ASN A 26 -15.21 -4.96 -0.97
N THR A 27 -14.65 -5.93 -0.24
CA THR A 27 -13.33 -5.87 0.40
C THR A 27 -12.45 -7.00 -0.12
N GLY A 28 -11.14 -6.83 -0.08
CA GLY A 28 -10.17 -7.85 -0.51
C GLY A 28 -9.94 -7.92 -2.02
N ASN A 29 -10.47 -6.95 -2.79
CA ASN A 29 -10.23 -6.87 -4.22
C ASN A 29 -8.79 -6.47 -4.53
N SER A 30 -8.13 -7.19 -5.45
CA SER A 30 -6.71 -6.99 -5.74
C SER A 30 -6.35 -7.40 -7.17
N ILE A 31 -5.17 -6.97 -7.62
CA ILE A 31 -4.49 -7.56 -8.79
C ILE A 31 -3.86 -8.91 -8.47
N TYR A 32 -3.79 -9.28 -7.21
CA TYR A 32 -3.30 -10.56 -6.73
C TYR A 32 -4.47 -11.43 -6.25
N ARG A 33 -4.45 -12.68 -6.67
CA ARG A 33 -5.46 -13.65 -6.23
C ARG A 33 -5.30 -13.93 -4.74
N GLU A 34 -6.40 -13.90 -4.01
CA GLU A 34 -6.43 -14.27 -2.60
C GLU A 34 -6.03 -15.74 -2.38
N ASN A 35 -5.26 -16.00 -1.32
CA ASN A 35 -4.84 -17.33 -0.97
C ASN A 35 -5.95 -18.04 -0.17
N THR A 36 -6.75 -18.85 -0.83
CA THR A 36 -7.92 -19.54 -0.25
C THR A 36 -7.59 -20.43 0.96
N ARG A 37 -6.32 -20.85 1.15
CA ARG A 37 -5.89 -21.61 2.34
C ARG A 37 -6.11 -20.88 3.65
N HIS A 38 -6.10 -19.54 3.62
CA HIS A 38 -6.32 -18.68 4.79
C HIS A 38 -7.80 -18.31 5.01
N PHE A 39 -8.66 -18.46 3.98
CA PHE A 39 -10.05 -17.99 4.00
C PHE A 39 -11.12 -19.08 3.86
N GLY A 40 -10.70 -20.34 3.67
CA GLY A 40 -11.61 -21.48 3.50
C GLY A 40 -12.17 -21.61 2.07
N PRO A 41 -12.93 -22.69 1.80
CA PRO A 41 -13.35 -23.08 0.45
C PRO A 41 -14.45 -22.18 -0.17
N ASN A 42 -14.97 -21.21 0.57
CA ASN A 42 -16.13 -20.42 0.14
C ASN A 42 -15.78 -19.17 -0.70
N ASN A 43 -14.50 -18.95 -1.04
CA ASN A 43 -14.07 -17.80 -1.83
C ASN A 43 -14.03 -18.12 -3.34
N THR A 44 -15.08 -18.82 -3.84
CA THR A 44 -15.20 -19.24 -5.24
C THR A 44 -15.82 -18.15 -6.15
N ASP A 45 -16.42 -17.13 -5.59
CA ASP A 45 -17.14 -16.09 -6.35
C ASP A 45 -16.21 -14.91 -6.71
N VAL A 46 -15.08 -15.23 -7.34
CA VAL A 46 -14.14 -14.19 -7.81
C VAL A 46 -14.36 -13.96 -9.30
N SER A 47 -14.77 -12.76 -9.67
CA SER A 47 -14.76 -12.31 -11.05
C SER A 47 -13.38 -11.77 -11.42
N VAL A 48 -12.90 -12.08 -12.64
CA VAL A 48 -11.65 -11.53 -13.16
C VAL A 48 -11.97 -10.54 -14.26
N ARG A 49 -11.44 -9.31 -14.12
CA ARG A 49 -11.56 -8.25 -15.12
C ARG A 49 -10.17 -7.81 -15.54
N LEU A 50 -10.00 -7.41 -16.80
CA LEU A 50 -8.79 -6.74 -17.25
C LEU A 50 -8.96 -5.24 -17.03
N LEU A 51 -8.09 -4.65 -16.23
CA LEU A 51 -8.10 -3.23 -15.95
C LEU A 51 -6.80 -2.58 -16.43
N SER A 52 -6.93 -1.35 -16.92
CA SER A 52 -5.78 -0.52 -17.26
C SER A 52 -5.09 -0.04 -15.99
N MET A 53 -3.78 -0.15 -15.96
CA MET A 53 -2.94 0.32 -14.85
C MET A 53 -2.05 1.47 -15.26
N THR A 54 -1.77 2.32 -14.28
CA THR A 54 -0.75 3.35 -14.34
C THR A 54 0.22 3.23 -13.16
N THR A 55 1.35 3.91 -13.23
CA THR A 55 2.25 3.99 -12.08
C THR A 55 1.79 5.09 -11.12
N LEU A 56 2.14 4.97 -9.83
CA LEU A 56 1.90 6.03 -8.86
C LEU A 56 2.53 7.36 -9.32
N GLN A 57 3.73 7.30 -9.90
CA GLN A 57 4.43 8.48 -10.43
C GLN A 57 3.65 9.17 -11.55
N ASP A 58 3.16 8.42 -12.54
CA ASP A 58 2.41 9.00 -13.66
C ASP A 58 1.09 9.58 -13.18
N LEU A 59 0.41 8.86 -12.26
CA LEU A 59 -0.84 9.33 -11.69
C LEU A 59 -0.69 10.65 -10.95
N VAL A 60 0.32 10.75 -10.07
CA VAL A 60 0.59 11.98 -9.32
C VAL A 60 0.97 13.12 -10.28
N ARG A 61 1.85 12.84 -11.25
CA ARG A 61 2.23 13.84 -12.25
C ARG A 61 1.00 14.36 -13.03
N ASP A 62 0.12 13.49 -13.44
CA ASP A 62 -1.04 13.83 -14.26
C ASP A 62 -2.13 14.57 -13.47
N LYS A 63 -2.26 14.28 -12.16
CA LYS A 63 -3.31 14.86 -11.30
C LYS A 63 -2.86 16.06 -10.47
N LEU A 64 -1.59 16.11 -10.08
CA LEU A 64 -1.05 17.11 -9.16
C LEU A 64 0.12 17.91 -9.74
N GLY A 65 0.69 17.47 -10.86
CA GLY A 65 1.86 18.07 -11.48
C GLY A 65 3.18 17.41 -11.06
N ARG A 66 4.27 17.80 -11.73
CA ARG A 66 5.59 17.16 -11.56
C ARG A 66 6.26 17.48 -10.23
N GLU A 67 5.99 18.68 -9.69
CA GLU A 67 6.60 19.21 -8.46
C GLU A 67 5.70 19.02 -7.23
N ALA A 68 4.77 18.06 -7.31
CA ALA A 68 3.85 17.82 -6.22
C ALA A 68 4.56 17.34 -4.94
N CYS A 69 4.31 18.04 -3.83
CA CYS A 69 4.63 17.58 -2.49
C CYS A 69 3.40 16.88 -1.90
N ILE A 70 3.61 15.73 -1.28
CA ILE A 70 2.55 14.90 -0.72
C ILE A 70 2.74 14.84 0.79
N ASP A 71 1.86 15.47 1.54
CA ASP A 71 1.92 15.45 3.00
C ASP A 71 1.60 14.07 3.56
N PHE A 72 0.59 13.42 2.98
CA PHE A 72 0.11 12.12 3.44
C PHE A 72 -0.36 11.26 2.26
N LEU A 73 0.12 10.02 2.19
CA LEU A 73 -0.32 9.01 1.22
C LEU A 73 -0.73 7.73 1.96
N LYS A 74 -1.99 7.32 1.80
CA LYS A 74 -2.45 5.99 2.22
C LYS A 74 -2.39 5.04 1.03
N ILE A 75 -1.84 3.82 1.24
CA ILE A 75 -1.88 2.71 0.29
C ILE A 75 -2.47 1.49 1.01
N ASP A 76 -3.56 0.98 0.45
CA ASP A 76 -4.31 -0.16 0.92
C ASP A 76 -4.77 -0.91 -0.35
N ALA A 77 -3.94 -1.82 -0.83
CA ALA A 77 -4.07 -2.42 -2.17
C ALA A 77 -4.00 -3.95 -2.15
N GLN A 78 -4.22 -4.51 -0.97
CA GLN A 78 -4.38 -5.95 -0.75
C GLN A 78 -3.26 -6.77 -1.39
N GLY A 79 -2.01 -6.45 -1.01
CA GLY A 79 -0.79 -7.14 -1.44
C GLY A 79 -0.01 -6.47 -2.58
N ALA A 80 -0.54 -5.41 -3.20
CA ALA A 80 0.15 -4.66 -4.27
C ALA A 80 0.96 -3.45 -3.78
N GLU A 81 1.05 -3.21 -2.46
CA GLU A 81 1.64 -2.03 -1.85
C GLU A 81 3.09 -1.81 -2.30
N LEU A 82 3.90 -2.88 -2.31
CA LEU A 82 5.30 -2.79 -2.72
C LEU A 82 5.44 -2.43 -4.21
N ASP A 83 4.58 -2.95 -5.06
CA ASP A 83 4.62 -2.65 -6.49
C ASP A 83 4.19 -1.21 -6.76
N ILE A 84 3.19 -0.71 -6.03
CA ILE A 84 2.79 0.70 -6.07
C ILE A 84 3.95 1.59 -5.65
N LEU A 85 4.62 1.27 -4.54
CA LEU A 85 5.78 2.01 -4.05
C LEU A 85 6.95 1.99 -5.05
N ARG A 86 7.20 0.86 -5.72
CA ARG A 86 8.20 0.74 -6.80
C ARG A 86 7.83 1.62 -7.99
N GLY A 87 6.55 1.64 -8.37
CA GLY A 87 6.02 2.50 -9.45
C GLY A 87 6.03 3.98 -9.13
N GLY A 88 6.18 4.35 -7.85
CA GLY A 88 6.32 5.71 -7.35
C GLY A 88 7.69 6.03 -6.77
N LYS A 89 8.74 5.23 -7.04
CA LYS A 89 10.03 5.35 -6.35
C LYS A 89 10.63 6.75 -6.42
N THR A 90 10.49 7.44 -7.54
CA THR A 90 11.01 8.80 -7.71
C THR A 90 10.21 9.86 -6.97
N LEU A 91 8.97 9.55 -6.56
CA LEU A 91 8.13 10.42 -5.73
C LEU A 91 8.40 10.28 -4.24
N LEU A 92 9.00 9.18 -3.78
CA LEU A 92 9.19 8.92 -2.36
C LEU A 92 9.86 10.08 -1.62
N PRO A 93 10.87 10.78 -2.19
CA PRO A 93 11.46 11.95 -1.52
C PRO A 93 10.50 13.12 -1.29
N SER A 94 9.42 13.24 -2.08
CA SER A 94 8.42 14.30 -1.94
C SER A 94 7.21 13.93 -1.08
N ILE A 95 7.21 12.71 -0.50
CA ILE A 95 6.16 12.23 0.41
C ILE A 95 6.63 12.39 1.84
N SER A 96 5.83 13.04 2.70
CA SER A 96 6.15 13.23 4.12
C SER A 96 5.74 12.04 4.98
N ILE A 97 4.53 11.53 4.79
CA ILE A 97 3.94 10.44 5.60
C ILE A 97 3.32 9.39 4.69
N LEU A 98 3.57 8.12 5.02
CA LEU A 98 2.93 6.95 4.40
C LEU A 98 2.14 6.18 5.46
N LEU A 99 0.90 5.81 5.15
CA LEU A 99 0.12 4.82 5.89
C LEU A 99 -0.13 3.62 4.97
N LEU A 100 0.32 2.45 5.41
CA LEU A 100 0.25 1.22 4.61
C LEU A 100 -0.42 0.10 5.39
N GLU A 101 -1.39 -0.56 4.75
CA GLU A 101 -1.81 -1.89 5.20
C GLU A 101 -0.77 -2.92 4.72
N MET A 102 -0.19 -3.68 5.66
CA MET A 102 0.85 -4.66 5.35
C MET A 102 0.49 -6.03 5.90
N SER A 103 0.41 -7.02 5.02
CA SER A 103 0.13 -8.39 5.42
C SER A 103 1.32 -9.04 6.13
N LEU A 104 1.05 -9.68 7.27
CA LEU A 104 2.00 -10.50 8.04
C LEU A 104 1.95 -11.98 7.62
N VAL A 105 0.92 -12.36 6.90
CA VAL A 105 0.69 -13.73 6.38
C VAL A 105 0.60 -13.72 4.86
N ASN A 106 0.67 -14.86 4.21
CA ASN A 106 0.48 -14.98 2.76
C ASN A 106 -1.01 -14.85 2.40
N TYR A 107 -1.53 -13.63 2.50
CA TYR A 107 -2.94 -13.35 2.21
C TYR A 107 -3.24 -13.46 0.72
N ASN A 108 -2.43 -12.82 -0.10
CA ASN A 108 -2.54 -12.85 -1.56
C ASN A 108 -1.38 -13.62 -2.18
N VAL A 109 -1.66 -14.41 -3.21
CA VAL A 109 -0.64 -15.12 -3.98
C VAL A 109 0.26 -14.08 -4.67
N HIS A 110 1.55 -14.13 -4.41
CA HIS A 110 2.57 -13.15 -4.85
C HIS A 110 2.44 -11.75 -4.23
N GLY A 111 1.52 -11.54 -3.29
CA GLY A 111 1.45 -10.28 -2.54
C GLY A 111 2.71 -10.00 -1.74
N ALA A 112 3.03 -8.72 -1.58
CA ALA A 112 4.19 -8.29 -0.80
C ALA A 112 4.03 -8.66 0.68
N LYS A 113 5.14 -9.01 1.33
CA LYS A 113 5.19 -9.28 2.78
C LYS A 113 5.63 -8.04 3.52
N PHE A 114 5.23 -7.93 4.78
CA PHE A 114 5.68 -6.88 5.69
C PHE A 114 7.18 -6.62 5.60
N ALA A 115 8.01 -7.67 5.69
CA ALA A 115 9.46 -7.55 5.69
C ALA A 115 10.01 -6.92 4.38
N ASP A 116 9.41 -7.22 3.24
CA ASP A 116 9.84 -6.70 1.95
C ASP A 116 9.50 -5.21 1.82
N ILE A 117 8.29 -4.81 2.26
CA ILE A 117 7.84 -3.42 2.27
C ILE A 117 8.68 -2.61 3.24
N PHE A 118 8.87 -3.11 4.47
CA PHE A 118 9.69 -2.46 5.49
C PHE A 118 11.11 -2.19 5.00
N LYS A 119 11.79 -3.23 4.48
CA LYS A 119 13.14 -3.12 3.92
C LYS A 119 13.22 -2.12 2.77
N PHE A 120 12.21 -2.11 1.89
CA PHE A 120 12.13 -1.17 0.78
C PHE A 120 12.02 0.28 1.30
N LEU A 121 11.13 0.53 2.25
CA LEU A 121 10.91 1.87 2.80
C LEU A 121 12.11 2.38 3.60
N ASP A 122 12.71 1.55 4.44
CA ASP A 122 13.92 1.94 5.19
C ASP A 122 15.06 2.34 4.23
N LYS A 123 15.30 1.55 3.18
CA LYS A 123 16.28 1.87 2.13
C LYS A 123 15.97 3.17 1.38
N ASN A 124 14.69 3.54 1.28
CA ASN A 124 14.24 4.76 0.60
C ASN A 124 13.99 5.94 1.54
N GLY A 125 14.51 5.88 2.77
CA GLY A 125 14.56 7.01 3.69
C GLY A 125 13.32 7.21 4.53
N PHE A 126 12.53 6.16 4.79
CA PHE A 126 11.39 6.20 5.71
C PHE A 126 11.70 5.47 7.02
N SER A 127 11.15 5.97 8.13
CA SER A 127 11.14 5.32 9.43
C SER A 127 9.74 4.89 9.79
N LEU A 128 9.57 3.66 10.27
CA LEU A 128 8.35 3.22 10.93
C LEU A 128 8.23 3.95 12.27
N VAL A 129 7.14 4.67 12.48
CA VAL A 129 6.94 5.47 13.70
C VAL A 129 5.75 5.01 14.53
N HIS A 130 4.78 4.33 13.92
CA HIS A 130 3.60 3.88 14.64
C HIS A 130 2.89 2.72 13.94
N ILE A 131 2.28 1.84 14.74
CA ILE A 131 1.29 0.87 14.27
C ILE A 131 -0.09 1.41 14.66
N VAL A 132 -0.86 1.81 13.64
CA VAL A 132 -2.16 2.47 13.83
C VAL A 132 -3.24 1.45 14.17
N ASP A 133 -3.22 0.30 13.47
CA ASP A 133 -4.14 -0.80 13.71
C ASP A 133 -3.44 -2.15 13.56
N LEU A 134 -4.00 -3.16 14.22
CA LEU A 134 -3.47 -4.51 14.26
C LEU A 134 -4.60 -5.51 14.06
N GLN A 135 -4.70 -6.05 12.87
CA GLN A 135 -5.70 -7.05 12.55
C GLN A 135 -5.31 -8.43 13.07
N ARG A 136 -6.26 -9.09 13.72
CA ARG A 136 -6.08 -10.44 14.28
C ARG A 136 -7.17 -11.40 13.78
N LYS A 137 -6.77 -12.64 13.55
CA LYS A 137 -7.69 -13.74 13.27
C LYS A 137 -7.34 -14.91 14.20
N ARG A 138 -8.28 -15.31 15.04
CA ARG A 138 -8.10 -16.37 16.06
C ARG A 138 -6.85 -16.16 16.94
N GLY A 139 -6.60 -14.91 17.35
CA GLY A 139 -5.44 -14.53 18.16
C GLY A 139 -4.14 -14.32 17.39
N VAL A 140 -4.04 -14.74 16.14
CA VAL A 140 -2.84 -14.57 15.29
C VAL A 140 -2.92 -13.23 14.57
N MET A 141 -1.83 -12.47 14.58
CA MET A 141 -1.69 -11.23 13.80
C MET A 141 -1.61 -11.56 12.31
N ILE A 142 -2.46 -10.91 11.51
CA ILE A 142 -2.56 -11.19 10.07
C ILE A 142 -2.19 -9.99 9.20
N ALA A 143 -2.44 -8.77 9.67
CA ALA A 143 -2.07 -7.53 9.00
C ALA A 143 -1.87 -6.40 10.01
N VAL A 144 -1.19 -5.36 9.59
CA VAL A 144 -0.97 -4.12 10.35
C VAL A 144 -1.16 -2.91 9.45
N ASP A 145 -1.76 -1.86 10.00
CA ASP A 145 -1.73 -0.51 9.43
C ASP A 145 -0.55 0.23 10.04
N ALA A 146 0.49 0.46 9.26
CA ALA A 146 1.75 1.01 9.73
C ALA A 146 2.01 2.40 9.16
N LEU A 147 2.37 3.33 10.05
CA LEU A 147 2.70 4.71 9.73
C LEU A 147 4.21 4.87 9.61
N PHE A 148 4.62 5.36 8.44
CA PHE A 148 6.01 5.70 8.16
C PHE A 148 6.17 7.19 7.92
N VAL A 149 7.28 7.75 8.40
CA VAL A 149 7.64 9.16 8.18
C VAL A 149 8.95 9.24 7.43
N ASN A 150 9.00 10.12 6.44
CA ASN A 150 10.22 10.40 5.69
C ASN A 150 11.28 11.01 6.62
N LYS A 151 12.48 10.43 6.65
CA LYS A 151 13.61 10.88 7.49
C LYS A 151 14.06 12.32 7.21
N LYS A 152 13.69 12.88 6.04
CA LYS A 152 13.95 14.28 5.66
C LYS A 152 12.79 15.22 6.04
N SER A 153 11.64 14.68 6.47
CA SER A 153 10.52 15.52 6.90
C SER A 153 10.83 16.20 8.23
N PRO A 154 10.46 17.48 8.42
CA PRO A 154 10.56 18.15 9.72
C PRO A 154 9.82 17.43 10.85
N LEU A 155 8.84 16.58 10.51
CA LEU A 155 8.08 15.80 11.47
C LEU A 155 8.94 14.80 12.23
N ILE A 156 10.01 14.29 11.62
CA ILE A 156 10.87 13.31 12.30
C ILE A 156 11.59 13.91 13.50
N GLY A 157 11.98 15.19 13.40
CA GLY A 157 12.57 15.95 14.53
C GLY A 157 11.60 16.03 15.71
N LYS A 158 10.34 16.42 15.45
CA LYS A 158 9.29 16.47 16.48
C LYS A 158 9.01 15.13 17.12
N ILE A 159 9.05 14.03 16.34
CA ILE A 159 8.87 12.68 16.87
C ILE A 159 10.04 12.31 17.81
N ASN A 160 11.27 12.64 17.44
CA ASN A 160 12.44 12.38 18.27
C ASN A 160 12.37 13.19 19.61
N GLU A 161 11.91 14.43 19.58
CA GLU A 161 11.69 15.25 20.78
C GLU A 161 10.66 14.67 21.76
N LEU A 162 9.70 13.86 21.26
CA LEU A 162 8.71 13.17 22.10
C LEU A 162 9.26 11.92 22.77
N VAL A 163 10.37 11.38 22.27
CA VAL A 163 10.96 10.10 22.73
C VAL A 163 12.18 10.33 23.63
N TYR A 164 12.90 11.41 23.44
CA TYR A 164 14.15 11.77 24.15
C TYR A 164 14.01 13.09 24.88
#